data_50b4422299ad2418229f8ced656d0497
#
_entry.id   50b4422299ad2418229f8ced656d0497
#
_cell.length_a   1.000
_cell.length_b   1.000
_cell.length_c   1.000
_cell.angle_alpha   90.00
_cell.angle_beta   90.00
_cell.angle_gamma   90.00
#
_symmetry.space_group_name_H-M   'P 1'
#
loop_
_entity.id
_entity.type
_entity.pdbx_description
1 polymer ?
#
loop_
_entity_poly.entity_id
_entity_poly.type
_entity_poly.pdbx_seq_one_letter_code
_entity_poly.pdbx_strand_id
1 'polypeptide(L)'
;MPRIKEGFKGERIVVLPGFLIEELKRDPLGRELYITDIGYYPHAGFHYCERKEEDSNEFVLIYCVEGEGWFELDGKRYDVGANQFFILPKYKAHAYGSKAENPWTIYWIHFDGAKAAFFSVGSVSYTHLTLPTNR
;
A
#
# COMPACT_ATOMS: atom_id res chain seq x y z
N MET A 1 20.33 8.78 8.14
CA MET A 1 18.89 8.97 8.37
C MET A 1 18.25 7.65 8.76
N PRO A 2 17.49 7.65 9.82
CA PRO A 2 16.79 6.41 10.19
C PRO A 2 15.73 6.08 9.14
N ARG A 3 15.48 4.79 9.01
CA ARG A 3 14.39 4.28 8.16
C ARG A 3 13.53 3.39 9.03
N ILE A 4 12.25 3.71 9.10
CA ILE A 4 11.32 3.05 10.00
C ILE A 4 10.23 2.38 9.16
N LYS A 5 10.11 1.06 9.31
CA LYS A 5 9.10 0.31 8.57
C LYS A 5 7.77 0.32 9.29
N GLU A 6 7.77 0.27 10.62
CA GLU A 6 6.56 0.25 11.43
C GLU A 6 6.92 0.67 12.85
N GLY A 7 5.90 0.81 13.70
CA GLY A 7 6.12 1.22 15.08
C GLY A 7 5.87 2.70 15.30
N PHE A 8 5.01 3.30 14.50
CA PHE A 8 4.69 4.72 14.63
C PHE A 8 3.69 4.93 15.76
N LYS A 9 3.86 6.04 16.48
CA LYS A 9 2.94 6.36 17.57
C LYS A 9 1.52 6.51 17.01
N GLY A 10 0.58 5.78 17.59
CA GLY A 10 -0.82 5.83 17.15
C GLY A 10 -1.14 4.89 16.00
N GLU A 11 -0.20 4.09 15.57
CA GLU A 11 -0.47 3.16 14.46
C GLU A 11 -1.48 2.11 14.85
N ARG A 12 -2.19 1.60 13.85
CA ARG A 12 -3.14 0.51 14.00
C ARG A 12 -2.88 -0.50 12.90
N ILE A 13 -2.72 -1.76 13.27
CA ILE A 13 -2.49 -2.82 12.29
C ILE A 13 -3.39 -3.99 12.63
N VAL A 14 -4.06 -4.51 11.61
CA VAL A 14 -4.87 -5.71 11.73
C VAL A 14 -4.36 -6.71 10.70
N VAL A 15 -3.90 -7.86 11.18
CA VAL A 15 -3.46 -8.96 10.32
C VAL A 15 -4.52 -10.05 10.42
N LEU A 16 -5.11 -10.42 9.31
CA LEU A 16 -6.15 -11.44 9.33
C LEU A 16 -5.53 -12.78 9.68
N PRO A 17 -6.18 -13.56 10.58
CA PRO A 17 -5.65 -14.88 10.92
C PRO A 17 -5.63 -15.80 9.71
N GLY A 18 -4.66 -16.72 9.69
CA GLY A 18 -4.49 -17.64 8.57
C GLY A 18 -5.74 -18.43 8.26
N PHE A 19 -6.48 -18.86 9.31
CA PHE A 19 -7.68 -19.67 9.07
C PHE A 19 -8.77 -18.87 8.35
N LEU A 20 -8.84 -17.56 8.59
CA LEU A 20 -9.80 -16.71 7.92
C LEU A 20 -9.41 -16.52 6.45
N ILE A 21 -8.12 -16.34 6.20
CA ILE A 21 -7.64 -16.22 4.83
C ILE A 21 -7.95 -17.50 4.04
N GLU A 22 -7.76 -18.65 4.66
CA GLU A 22 -8.09 -19.92 3.99
C GLU A 22 -9.58 -20.02 3.68
N GLU A 23 -10.43 -19.52 4.58
CA GLU A 23 -11.87 -19.47 4.32
C GLU A 23 -12.19 -18.56 3.14
N LEU A 24 -11.55 -17.39 3.10
CA LEU A 24 -11.77 -16.46 2.00
C LEU A 24 -11.35 -17.06 0.67
N LYS A 25 -10.28 -17.82 0.65
CA LYS A 25 -9.80 -18.46 -0.57
C LYS A 25 -10.75 -19.51 -1.10
N ARG A 26 -11.59 -20.07 -0.24
CA ARG A 26 -12.60 -21.07 -0.64
C ARG A 26 -13.92 -20.45 -1.02
N ASP A 27 -14.16 -19.22 -0.57
CA ASP A 27 -15.42 -18.54 -0.84
C ASP A 27 -15.46 -18.07 -2.29
N PRO A 28 -16.59 -18.24 -3.00
CA PRO A 28 -16.67 -17.85 -4.42
C PRO A 28 -16.36 -16.38 -4.68
N LEU A 29 -16.69 -15.49 -3.76
CA LEU A 29 -16.36 -14.06 -3.90
C LEU A 29 -15.01 -13.76 -3.30
N GLY A 30 -14.74 -14.30 -2.11
CA GLY A 30 -13.50 -14.03 -1.40
C GLY A 30 -12.27 -14.40 -2.20
N ARG A 31 -12.29 -15.53 -2.91
CA ARG A 31 -11.14 -15.96 -3.68
C ARG A 31 -10.79 -15.03 -4.84
N GLU A 32 -11.76 -14.21 -5.25
CA GLU A 32 -11.52 -13.25 -6.33
C GLU A 32 -10.73 -12.05 -5.83
N LEU A 33 -10.96 -11.63 -4.59
CA LEU A 33 -10.29 -10.47 -4.02
C LEU A 33 -10.46 -10.52 -2.51
N TYR A 34 -9.34 -10.58 -1.79
CA TYR A 34 -9.38 -10.63 -0.32
C TYR A 34 -8.21 -9.83 0.26
N ILE A 35 -8.42 -9.32 1.46
CA ILE A 35 -7.44 -8.55 2.20
C ILE A 35 -6.68 -9.50 3.13
N THR A 36 -5.37 -9.33 3.24
CA THR A 36 -4.57 -10.10 4.18
C THR A 36 -4.25 -9.30 5.42
N ASP A 37 -3.99 -8.02 5.27
CA ASP A 37 -3.76 -7.15 6.42
C ASP A 37 -4.03 -5.70 6.02
N ILE A 38 -4.26 -4.87 7.03
CA ILE A 38 -4.62 -3.47 6.84
C ILE A 38 -4.01 -2.67 7.97
N GLY A 39 -3.59 -1.45 7.67
CA GLY A 39 -2.96 -0.64 8.69
C GLY A 39 -3.17 0.84 8.51
N TYR A 40 -2.84 1.58 9.55
CA TYR A 40 -2.94 3.03 9.61
C TYR A 40 -1.68 3.54 10.29
N TYR A 41 -0.95 4.43 9.62
CA TYR A 41 0.26 5.04 10.13
C TYR A 41 0.10 6.55 10.15
N PRO A 42 -0.15 7.16 11.32
CA PRO A 42 -0.26 8.63 11.38
C PRO A 42 1.12 9.28 11.47
N HIS A 43 1.32 10.36 10.72
CA HIS A 43 2.54 11.15 10.74
C HIS A 43 3.79 10.28 10.78
N ALA A 44 3.90 9.43 9.78
CA ALA A 44 4.91 8.37 9.78
C ALA A 44 6.29 8.89 9.37
N GLY A 45 6.95 9.58 10.29
CA GLY A 45 8.27 10.14 10.04
C GLY A 45 9.29 9.06 9.72
N PHE A 46 10.06 9.27 8.66
CA PHE A 46 11.10 8.36 8.23
C PHE A 46 10.58 6.99 7.80
N HIS A 47 9.28 6.89 7.50
CA HIS A 47 8.70 5.65 7.02
C HIS A 47 9.34 5.25 5.71
N TYR A 48 9.78 4.01 5.63
CA TYR A 48 10.45 3.47 4.45
C TYR A 48 10.22 1.97 4.38
N CYS A 49 9.85 1.48 3.22
CA CYS A 49 9.70 0.06 2.97
C CYS A 49 10.23 -0.25 1.58
N GLU A 50 10.97 -1.33 1.49
CA GLU A 50 11.50 -1.79 0.21
C GLU A 50 11.34 -3.30 0.14
N ARG A 51 10.87 -3.81 -1.00
CA ARG A 51 10.75 -5.25 -1.22
C ARG A 51 11.35 -5.60 -2.55
N LYS A 52 12.09 -6.69 -2.56
CA LYS A 52 12.58 -7.28 -3.79
C LYS A 52 11.43 -8.02 -4.47
N GLU A 53 11.62 -8.37 -5.73
CA GLU A 53 10.61 -9.08 -6.49
C GLU A 53 10.13 -10.33 -5.77
N GLU A 54 11.06 -11.12 -5.22
CA GLU A 54 10.71 -12.37 -4.54
C GLU A 54 10.01 -12.16 -3.20
N ASP A 55 10.09 -10.96 -2.65
CA ASP A 55 9.45 -10.64 -1.36
C ASP A 55 8.13 -9.89 -1.55
N SER A 56 7.78 -9.57 -2.77
CA SER A 56 6.54 -8.86 -3.07
C SER A 56 5.43 -9.88 -3.31
N ASN A 57 4.89 -10.39 -2.22
CA ASN A 57 3.97 -11.54 -2.25
C ASN A 57 2.50 -11.17 -2.31
N GLU A 58 2.18 -9.89 -2.25
CA GLU A 58 0.80 -9.41 -2.27
C GLU A 58 0.75 -8.07 -3.00
N PHE A 59 -0.46 -7.68 -3.38
CA PHE A 59 -0.68 -6.33 -3.89
C PHE A 59 -0.74 -5.39 -2.69
N VAL A 60 -0.25 -4.17 -2.86
CA VAL A 60 -0.24 -3.16 -1.81
C VAL A 60 -0.96 -1.93 -2.31
N LEU A 61 -1.96 -1.48 -1.56
CA LEU A 61 -2.61 -0.20 -1.82
C LEU A 61 -2.24 0.74 -0.68
N ILE A 62 -1.82 1.95 -1.02
CA ILE A 62 -1.54 2.97 -0.02
C ILE A 62 -2.34 4.22 -0.37
N TYR A 63 -3.12 4.70 0.59
CA TYR A 63 -3.88 5.93 0.47
C TYR A 63 -3.29 6.98 1.40
N CYS A 64 -2.89 8.12 0.86
CA CYS A 64 -2.31 9.20 1.63
C CYS A 64 -3.41 10.16 2.09
N VAL A 65 -3.60 10.28 3.40
CA VAL A 65 -4.60 11.15 3.97
C VAL A 65 -4.09 12.59 4.01
N GLU A 66 -2.86 12.76 4.46
CA GLU A 66 -2.23 14.07 4.55
C GLU A 66 -0.71 13.89 4.53
N GLY A 67 0.01 14.97 4.34
CA GLY A 67 1.45 14.91 4.22
C GLY A 67 1.88 14.49 2.83
N GLU A 68 3.12 14.08 2.72
CA GLU A 68 3.71 13.73 1.42
C GLU A 68 4.62 12.52 1.53
N GLY A 69 4.67 11.76 0.44
CA GLY A 69 5.58 10.65 0.33
C GLY A 69 5.91 10.38 -1.12
N TRP A 70 6.37 9.17 -1.39
CA TRP A 70 6.80 8.78 -2.73
C TRP A 70 6.78 7.27 -2.84
N PHE A 71 6.80 6.78 -4.08
CA PHE A 71 7.04 5.36 -4.32
C PHE A 71 7.87 5.21 -5.58
N GLU A 72 8.52 4.05 -5.69
CA GLU A 72 9.34 3.70 -6.85
C GLU A 72 8.88 2.36 -7.39
N LEU A 73 8.72 2.32 -8.70
CA LEU A 73 8.29 1.11 -9.41
C LEU A 73 8.86 1.18 -10.82
N ASP A 74 9.42 0.08 -11.30
CA ASP A 74 9.99 0.00 -12.66
C ASP A 74 11.02 1.10 -12.93
N GLY A 75 11.83 1.40 -11.92
CA GLY A 75 12.90 2.37 -12.05
C GLY A 75 12.47 3.83 -12.04
N LYS A 76 11.21 4.10 -11.77
CA LYS A 76 10.70 5.47 -11.72
C LYS A 76 10.20 5.81 -10.33
N ARG A 77 10.40 7.06 -9.93
CA ARG A 77 9.90 7.57 -8.66
C ARG A 77 8.72 8.50 -8.91
N TYR A 78 7.70 8.35 -8.08
CA TYR A 78 6.47 9.13 -8.16
C TYR A 78 6.23 9.80 -6.82
N ASP A 79 5.85 11.07 -6.84
CA ASP A 79 5.49 11.79 -5.62
C ASP A 79 4.03 11.56 -5.30
N VAL A 80 3.73 11.51 -4.01
CA VAL A 80 2.37 11.25 -3.52
C VAL A 80 2.02 12.33 -2.50
N GLY A 81 0.84 12.91 -2.65
CA GLY A 81 0.35 13.91 -1.72
C GLY A 81 -1.01 13.52 -1.16
N ALA A 82 -1.61 14.45 -0.40
CA ALA A 82 -2.89 14.21 0.25
C ALA A 82 -3.97 13.85 -0.75
N ASN A 83 -4.80 12.88 -0.38
CA ASN A 83 -5.94 12.41 -1.18
C ASN A 83 -5.52 11.70 -2.46
N GLN A 84 -4.31 11.18 -2.49
CA GLN A 84 -3.85 10.34 -3.59
C GLN A 84 -3.62 8.93 -3.10
N PHE A 85 -3.74 7.99 -4.00
CA PHE A 85 -3.38 6.61 -3.67
C PHE A 85 -2.64 5.97 -4.82
N PHE A 86 -1.96 4.88 -4.50
CA PHE A 86 -1.28 4.08 -5.52
C PHE A 86 -1.37 2.61 -5.14
N ILE A 87 -1.17 1.77 -6.16
CA ILE A 87 -1.19 0.32 -5.98
C ILE A 87 0.10 -0.24 -6.55
N LEU A 88 0.76 -1.07 -5.75
CA LEU A 88 1.96 -1.76 -6.16
C LEU A 88 1.62 -3.20 -6.48
N PRO A 89 1.96 -3.66 -7.70
CA PRO A 89 1.61 -5.02 -8.09
C PRO A 89 2.46 -6.06 -7.36
N LYS A 90 1.89 -7.22 -7.22
CA LYS A 90 2.55 -8.40 -6.69
C LYS A 90 3.69 -8.82 -7.63
N TYR A 91 4.76 -9.35 -7.07
CA TYR A 91 5.90 -9.89 -7.82
C TYR A 91 6.74 -8.85 -8.55
N LYS A 92 6.68 -7.61 -8.10
CA LYS A 92 7.54 -6.55 -8.62
C LYS A 92 8.28 -5.88 -7.49
N ALA A 93 9.56 -5.62 -7.72
CA ALA A 93 10.37 -4.88 -6.76
C ALA A 93 9.83 -3.46 -6.64
N HIS A 94 9.80 -2.93 -5.43
CA HIS A 94 9.30 -1.59 -5.19
C HIS A 94 9.85 -1.01 -3.90
N ALA A 95 9.68 0.29 -3.75
CA ALA A 95 10.00 0.98 -2.51
C ALA A 95 9.02 2.13 -2.33
N TYR A 96 8.80 2.53 -1.10
CA TYR A 96 7.99 3.70 -0.81
C TYR A 96 8.36 4.27 0.56
N GLY A 97 8.03 5.54 0.76
CA GLY A 97 8.34 6.18 2.02
C GLY A 97 7.73 7.56 2.13
N SER A 98 7.81 8.12 3.34
CA SER A 98 7.32 9.48 3.59
C SER A 98 8.43 10.49 3.36
N LYS A 99 8.05 11.74 3.14
CA LYS A 99 9.02 12.83 3.06
C LYS A 99 9.30 13.35 4.47
N ALA A 100 10.59 13.48 4.78
CA ALA A 100 11.01 13.85 6.14
C ALA A 100 10.43 15.19 6.59
N GLU A 101 10.34 16.16 5.70
CA GLU A 101 9.88 17.50 6.06
C GLU A 101 8.34 17.60 6.14
N ASN A 102 7.63 16.60 5.67
CA ASN A 102 6.18 16.60 5.73
C ASN A 102 5.66 15.15 5.75
N PRO A 103 5.89 14.43 6.84
CA PRO A 103 5.59 13.00 6.90
C PRO A 103 4.14 12.69 6.61
N TRP A 104 3.91 11.65 5.84
CA TRP A 104 2.56 11.29 5.46
C TRP A 104 1.81 10.54 6.56
N THR A 105 0.49 10.66 6.51
CA THR A 105 -0.43 9.82 7.26
C THR A 105 -1.11 8.95 6.23
N ILE A 106 -1.02 7.65 6.39
CA ILE A 106 -1.52 6.73 5.38
C ILE A 106 -2.39 5.65 5.97
N TYR A 107 -3.32 5.15 5.13
CA TYR A 107 -3.92 3.83 5.30
C TYR A 107 -3.28 2.93 4.25
N TRP A 108 -3.01 1.68 4.62
CA TRP A 108 -2.46 0.73 3.67
C TRP A 108 -3.21 -0.60 3.77
N ILE A 109 -3.25 -1.30 2.66
CA ILE A 109 -3.94 -2.58 2.56
C ILE A 109 -3.05 -3.51 1.75
N HIS A 110 -2.85 -4.73 2.26
CA HIS A 110 -2.28 -5.81 1.47
C HIS A 110 -3.43 -6.71 1.04
N PHE A 111 -3.45 -7.08 -0.23
CA PHE A 111 -4.55 -7.88 -0.75
C PHE A 111 -4.05 -8.82 -1.85
N ASP A 112 -4.88 -9.80 -2.17
CA ASP A 112 -4.56 -10.76 -3.21
C ASP A 112 -5.88 -11.31 -3.75
N GLY A 113 -5.79 -12.30 -4.63
CA GLY A 113 -6.98 -12.91 -5.20
C GLY A 113 -6.87 -13.06 -6.71
N ALA A 114 -7.78 -13.85 -7.28
CA ALA A 114 -7.73 -14.17 -8.70
C ALA A 114 -7.88 -12.92 -9.59
N LYS A 115 -8.57 -11.90 -9.10
CA LYS A 115 -8.80 -10.68 -9.87
C LYS A 115 -8.00 -9.47 -9.38
N ALA A 116 -7.12 -9.69 -8.41
CA ALA A 116 -6.32 -8.58 -7.89
C ALA A 116 -5.46 -7.94 -8.97
N ALA A 117 -4.98 -8.72 -9.92
CA ALA A 117 -4.10 -8.23 -10.98
C ALA A 117 -4.78 -7.21 -11.90
N PHE A 118 -6.10 -7.16 -11.90
CA PHE A 118 -6.80 -6.16 -12.72
C PHE A 118 -6.47 -4.74 -12.30
N PHE A 119 -6.07 -4.55 -11.05
CA PHE A 119 -5.67 -3.24 -10.57
C PHE A 119 -4.34 -2.78 -11.18
N SER A 120 -3.57 -3.68 -11.73
CA SER A 120 -2.29 -3.32 -12.33
C SER A 120 -2.32 -3.36 -13.85
N VAL A 121 -3.47 -3.62 -14.44
CA VAL A 121 -3.62 -3.58 -15.90
C VAL A 121 -3.53 -2.13 -16.34
N GLY A 122 -2.73 -1.87 -17.37
CA GLY A 122 -2.52 -0.52 -17.83
C GLY A 122 -1.46 0.20 -17.03
N SER A 123 -0.92 -0.47 -16.09
CA SER A 123 0.26 -0.08 -15.33
C SER A 123 0.15 1.29 -14.66
N VAL A 124 0.87 2.25 -15.12
CA VAL A 124 1.09 3.49 -14.37
C VAL A 124 -0.15 4.32 -14.11
N SER A 125 -1.20 4.10 -14.87
CA SER A 125 -2.35 4.99 -14.79
C SER A 125 -2.99 5.02 -13.40
N TYR A 126 -2.93 3.92 -12.67
CA TYR A 126 -3.58 3.84 -11.36
C TYR A 126 -2.81 4.53 -10.26
N THR A 127 -1.61 4.98 -10.54
CA THR A 127 -0.71 5.45 -9.50
C THR A 127 -1.07 6.83 -8.97
N HIS A 128 -1.82 7.61 -9.69
CA HIS A 128 -2.09 8.99 -9.31
C HIS A 128 -3.54 9.40 -9.44
N LEU A 129 -4.41 8.54 -8.99
CA LEU A 129 -5.81 8.92 -8.96
C LEU A 129 -6.04 9.86 -7.79
N THR A 130 -6.45 11.07 -8.07
CA THR A 130 -6.68 12.07 -7.04
C THR A 130 -8.17 12.17 -6.75
N LEU A 131 -8.52 12.05 -5.47
CA LEU A 131 -9.91 12.17 -5.06
C LEU A 131 -10.32 13.62 -4.98
N PRO A 132 -11.61 13.92 -5.17
CA PRO A 132 -12.11 15.27 -5.00
C PRO A 132 -11.85 15.77 -3.59
N THR A 133 -11.50 17.02 -3.44
CA THR A 133 -11.17 17.59 -2.15
C THR A 133 -12.28 18.39 -1.51
N ASN A 134 -13.23 18.82 -2.30
CA ASN A 134 -14.34 19.61 -1.78
C ASN A 134 -15.54 18.72 -1.57
N ARG A 135 -15.84 18.52 -0.34
CA ARG A 135 -16.96 17.68 0.01
C ARG A 135 -17.94 18.41 0.81
#